data_5e588ae16ce1f83e75969eea08d30998
#
_entry.id   5e588ae16ce1f83e75969eea08d30998
#
_cell.length_a   1.000
_cell.length_b   1.000
_cell.length_c   1.000
_cell.angle_alpha   90.00
_cell.angle_beta   90.00
_cell.angle_gamma   90.00
#
_symmetry.space_group_name_H-M   'P 1'
#
loop_
_entity.id
_entity.type
_entity.pdbx_description
1 polymer ?
#
loop_
_entity_poly.entity_id
_entity_poly.type
_entity_poly.pdbx_seq_one_letter_code
_entity_poly.pdbx_strand_id
1 'polypeptide(L)'
;MTQSWNPVRPEVLEEELTSVFLKLEGAKASKKLDVEFAKNGLDPFTAAISAGASGGWESWQQAETTRQIQKALENEIGAFHQRLLGRMPGWESLPRADGQPDLICPERKIFVELKNKHNTVSGKDLASHYDNLLRNATGQYKSWTGVFAYIVDRPRLTPMSKPEFFSPSDNRIKQKKQSDSRILTMNGRILWAIATDPRPGLPVEPYPNWDAIDQLLRMVMDSTIKRYPLLKEPPHRLSTEFARSLGGEQ
;
A
#
# COMPACT_ATOMS: atom_id res chain seq x y z
N MET A 1 -24.81 21.34 9.37
CA MET A 1 -24.79 20.19 8.47
C MET A 1 -23.38 20.12 7.90
N THR A 2 -22.51 19.30 8.47
CA THR A 2 -21.19 19.05 7.94
C THR A 2 -21.38 18.28 6.63
N GLN A 3 -21.10 18.93 5.51
CA GLN A 3 -21.02 18.28 4.21
C GLN A 3 -20.08 17.08 4.39
N SER A 4 -20.62 15.86 4.21
CA SER A 4 -19.77 14.65 4.28
C SER A 4 -18.77 14.74 3.14
N TRP A 5 -17.58 15.12 3.48
CA TRP A 5 -16.49 15.20 2.54
C TRP A 5 -16.15 13.78 2.05
N ASN A 6 -16.18 13.56 0.76
CA ASN A 6 -15.87 12.27 0.17
C ASN A 6 -14.45 12.33 -0.42
N PRO A 7 -13.48 11.57 0.10
CA PRO A 7 -12.09 11.62 -0.34
C PRO A 7 -11.92 11.22 -1.80
N VAL A 8 -12.81 10.39 -2.31
CA VAL A 8 -12.75 9.84 -3.66
C VAL A 8 -14.15 9.90 -4.28
N ARG A 9 -14.25 10.31 -5.53
CA ARG A 9 -15.52 10.26 -6.26
C ARG A 9 -16.01 8.81 -6.34
N PRO A 10 -17.30 8.53 -6.01
CA PRO A 10 -17.82 7.16 -5.99
C PRO A 10 -17.60 6.39 -7.29
N GLU A 11 -17.74 7.07 -8.44
CA GLU A 11 -17.59 6.47 -9.76
C GLU A 11 -16.14 5.99 -10.00
N VAL A 12 -15.16 6.78 -9.56
CA VAL A 12 -13.73 6.45 -9.66
C VAL A 12 -13.41 5.25 -8.76
N LEU A 13 -13.96 5.22 -7.56
CA LEU A 13 -13.76 4.08 -6.65
C LEU A 13 -14.35 2.80 -7.23
N GLU A 14 -15.58 2.84 -7.75
CA GLU A 14 -16.25 1.67 -8.35
C GLU A 14 -15.49 1.15 -9.59
N GLU A 15 -14.96 2.04 -10.43
CA GLU A 15 -14.10 1.68 -11.57
C GLU A 15 -12.86 0.90 -11.09
N GLU A 16 -12.14 1.44 -10.11
CA GLU A 16 -10.91 0.84 -9.59
C GLU A 16 -11.17 -0.47 -8.85
N LEU A 17 -12.25 -0.55 -8.06
CA LEU A 17 -12.66 -1.78 -7.37
C LEU A 17 -13.11 -2.86 -8.37
N THR A 18 -13.80 -2.49 -9.44
CA THR A 18 -14.17 -3.43 -10.50
C THR A 18 -12.92 -4.07 -11.10
N SER A 19 -11.87 -3.30 -11.35
CA SER A 19 -10.59 -3.83 -11.82
C SER A 19 -9.98 -4.84 -10.82
N VAL A 20 -10.00 -4.54 -9.53
CA VAL A 20 -9.53 -5.46 -8.47
C VAL A 20 -10.33 -6.75 -8.47
N PHE A 21 -11.67 -6.66 -8.52
CA PHE A 21 -12.54 -7.84 -8.50
C PHE A 21 -12.36 -8.71 -9.75
N LEU A 22 -12.25 -8.13 -10.94
CA LEU A 22 -12.00 -8.87 -12.17
C LEU A 22 -10.68 -9.63 -12.12
N LYS A 23 -9.62 -9.02 -11.59
CA LYS A 23 -8.32 -9.69 -11.41
C LYS A 23 -8.39 -10.81 -10.39
N LEU A 24 -9.14 -10.61 -9.29
CA LEU A 24 -9.36 -11.66 -8.29
C LEU A 24 -10.13 -12.84 -8.87
N GLU A 25 -11.20 -12.57 -9.62
CA GLU A 25 -12.00 -13.61 -10.29
C GLU A 25 -11.17 -14.34 -11.36
N GLY A 26 -10.38 -13.61 -12.15
CA GLY A 26 -9.42 -14.17 -13.09
C GLY A 26 -8.38 -15.06 -12.40
N ALA A 27 -7.82 -14.62 -11.27
CA ALA A 27 -6.90 -15.43 -10.48
C ALA A 27 -7.55 -16.70 -9.91
N LYS A 28 -8.83 -16.65 -9.54
CA LYS A 28 -9.60 -17.83 -9.12
C LYS A 28 -9.90 -18.78 -10.28
N ALA A 29 -10.24 -18.25 -11.46
CA ALA A 29 -10.60 -19.01 -12.65
C ALA A 29 -9.39 -19.63 -13.35
N SER A 30 -8.24 -18.97 -13.33
CA SER A 30 -6.99 -19.42 -13.99
C SER A 30 -6.30 -20.59 -13.31
N LYS A 31 -6.93 -21.19 -12.29
CA LYS A 31 -6.42 -22.30 -11.49
C LYS A 31 -6.36 -23.63 -12.26
N LYS A 32 -5.56 -23.66 -13.27
CA LYS A 32 -4.81 -24.86 -13.56
C LYS A 32 -3.57 -24.76 -12.68
N LEU A 33 -3.63 -25.41 -11.52
CA LEU A 33 -2.52 -25.55 -10.54
C LEU A 33 -1.18 -25.75 -11.23
N ASP A 34 -1.15 -26.53 -12.30
CA ASP A 34 0.05 -26.86 -13.08
C ASP A 34 0.71 -25.65 -13.74
N VAL A 35 -0.04 -24.65 -14.19
CA VAL A 35 0.50 -23.46 -14.86
C VAL A 35 1.07 -22.46 -13.86
N GLU A 36 0.42 -22.27 -12.73
CA GLU A 36 0.90 -21.35 -11.68
C GLU A 36 2.10 -21.93 -10.93
N PHE A 37 2.14 -23.24 -10.72
CA PHE A 37 3.30 -23.94 -10.15
C PHE A 37 4.51 -23.86 -11.09
N ALA A 38 4.32 -23.96 -12.39
CA ALA A 38 5.40 -23.82 -13.36
C ALA A 38 5.99 -22.40 -13.40
N LYS A 39 5.15 -21.37 -13.21
CA LYS A 39 5.60 -19.96 -13.24
C LYS A 39 6.33 -19.51 -11.99
N ASN A 40 5.93 -19.98 -10.82
CA ASN A 40 6.40 -19.44 -9.54
C ASN A 40 7.50 -20.28 -8.87
N GLY A 41 7.89 -21.42 -9.45
CA GLY A 41 8.89 -22.32 -8.89
C GLY A 41 8.50 -22.79 -7.47
N LEU A 42 8.11 -24.03 -7.33
CA LEU A 42 7.85 -24.60 -6.00
C LEU A 42 9.17 -25.04 -5.37
N ASP A 43 9.38 -24.67 -4.11
CA ASP A 43 10.39 -25.30 -3.28
C ASP A 43 9.88 -26.67 -2.81
N PRO A 44 10.44 -27.79 -3.33
CA PRO A 44 9.93 -29.11 -3.01
C PRO A 44 10.13 -29.49 -1.54
N PHE A 45 11.14 -28.94 -0.86
CA PHE A 45 11.39 -29.20 0.55
C PHE A 45 10.35 -28.55 1.42
N THR A 46 10.07 -27.26 1.19
CA THR A 46 9.00 -26.55 1.88
C THR A 46 7.64 -27.21 1.61
N ALA A 47 7.36 -27.61 0.37
CA ALA A 47 6.12 -28.27 0.00
C ALA A 47 5.94 -29.61 0.75
N ALA A 48 6.97 -30.45 0.79
CA ALA A 48 6.92 -31.74 1.48
C ALA A 48 6.69 -31.61 2.99
N ILE A 49 7.43 -30.69 3.65
CA ILE A 49 7.28 -30.43 5.08
C ILE A 49 5.89 -29.86 5.40
N SER A 50 5.44 -28.88 4.60
CA SER A 50 4.11 -28.27 4.77
C SER A 50 2.98 -29.27 4.51
N ALA A 51 3.11 -30.14 3.52
CA ALA A 51 2.13 -31.19 3.25
C ALA A 51 1.99 -32.15 4.43
N GLY A 52 3.14 -32.55 5.04
CA GLY A 52 3.13 -33.36 6.26
C GLY A 52 2.43 -32.68 7.42
N ALA A 53 2.71 -31.39 7.63
CA ALA A 53 2.12 -30.59 8.71
C ALA A 53 0.62 -30.29 8.48
N SER A 54 0.15 -30.25 7.23
CA SER A 54 -1.22 -29.90 6.85
C SER A 54 -2.15 -31.11 6.72
N GLY A 55 -1.68 -32.33 6.96
CA GLY A 55 -2.48 -33.54 6.83
C GLY A 55 -2.50 -34.14 5.41
N GLY A 56 -1.52 -33.81 4.57
CA GLY A 56 -1.31 -34.43 3.25
C GLY A 56 -1.26 -33.45 2.08
N TRP A 57 -0.97 -33.99 0.90
CA TRP A 57 -0.76 -33.20 -0.31
C TRP A 57 -2.00 -32.43 -0.77
N GLU A 58 -3.20 -32.98 -0.60
CA GLU A 58 -4.45 -32.34 -1.01
C GLU A 58 -4.69 -31.09 -0.17
N SER A 59 -4.56 -31.16 1.15
CA SER A 59 -4.69 -30.03 2.06
C SER A 59 -3.63 -28.96 1.77
N TRP A 60 -2.40 -29.37 1.49
CA TRP A 60 -1.34 -28.46 1.09
C TRP A 60 -1.66 -27.74 -0.23
N GLN A 61 -2.14 -28.47 -1.25
CA GLN A 61 -2.52 -27.87 -2.53
C GLN A 61 -3.60 -26.81 -2.39
N GLN A 62 -4.60 -27.05 -1.54
CA GLN A 62 -5.67 -26.08 -1.26
C GLN A 62 -5.11 -24.83 -0.58
N ALA A 63 -4.25 -25.01 0.43
CA ALA A 63 -3.61 -23.91 1.15
C ALA A 63 -2.69 -23.08 0.24
N GLU A 64 -1.85 -23.74 -0.58
CA GLU A 64 -0.96 -23.07 -1.52
C GLU A 64 -1.72 -22.31 -2.60
N THR A 65 -2.79 -22.88 -3.10
CA THR A 65 -3.69 -22.21 -4.04
C THR A 65 -4.28 -20.94 -3.41
N THR A 66 -4.75 -21.02 -2.18
CA THR A 66 -5.31 -19.87 -1.43
C THR A 66 -4.24 -18.80 -1.23
N ARG A 67 -3.02 -19.19 -0.85
CA ARG A 67 -1.88 -18.31 -0.67
C ARG A 67 -1.52 -17.54 -1.95
N GLN A 68 -1.53 -18.22 -3.10
CA GLN A 68 -1.23 -17.57 -4.39
C GLN A 68 -2.30 -16.57 -4.80
N ILE A 69 -3.59 -16.88 -4.58
CA ILE A 69 -4.67 -15.91 -4.81
C ILE A 69 -4.50 -14.70 -3.91
N GLN A 70 -4.22 -14.93 -2.62
CA GLN A 70 -4.00 -13.84 -1.68
C GLN A 70 -2.82 -12.96 -2.11
N LYS A 71 -1.71 -13.56 -2.56
CA LYS A 71 -0.56 -12.81 -3.08
C LYS A 71 -0.92 -11.96 -4.30
N ALA A 72 -1.69 -12.52 -5.25
CA ALA A 72 -2.16 -11.78 -6.41
C ALA A 72 -3.06 -10.60 -6.00
N LEU A 73 -3.96 -10.82 -5.03
CA LEU A 73 -4.81 -9.76 -4.48
C LEU A 73 -3.98 -8.67 -3.78
N GLU A 74 -3.00 -9.04 -2.95
CA GLU A 74 -2.14 -8.07 -2.26
C GLU A 74 -1.36 -7.18 -3.24
N ASN A 75 -0.86 -7.75 -4.35
CA ASN A 75 -0.19 -6.99 -5.40
C ASN A 75 -1.18 -6.03 -6.09
N GLU A 76 -2.42 -6.47 -6.35
CA GLU A 76 -3.43 -5.64 -6.98
C GLU A 76 -3.91 -4.52 -6.05
N ILE A 77 -4.02 -4.77 -4.75
CA ILE A 77 -4.35 -3.72 -3.76
C ILE A 77 -3.25 -2.65 -3.71
N GLY A 78 -1.97 -3.03 -3.84
CA GLY A 78 -0.88 -2.06 -4.00
C GLY A 78 -1.08 -1.16 -5.22
N ALA A 79 -1.37 -1.77 -6.38
CA ALA A 79 -1.66 -1.04 -7.62
C ALA A 79 -2.96 -0.20 -7.52
N PHE A 80 -3.98 -0.70 -6.84
CA PHE A 80 -5.23 0.02 -6.57
C PHE A 80 -4.96 1.35 -5.84
N HIS A 81 -4.19 1.32 -4.74
CA HIS A 81 -3.86 2.54 -4.01
C HIS A 81 -3.06 3.53 -4.88
N GLN A 82 -2.12 3.05 -5.67
CA GLN A 82 -1.34 3.90 -6.58
C GLN A 82 -2.25 4.57 -7.62
N ARG A 83 -3.13 3.82 -8.29
CA ARG A 83 -4.05 4.37 -9.29
C ARG A 83 -5.03 5.34 -8.67
N LEU A 84 -5.60 5.01 -7.51
CA LEU A 84 -6.59 5.83 -6.85
C LEU A 84 -6.00 7.17 -6.37
N LEU A 85 -4.80 7.14 -5.77
CA LEU A 85 -4.06 8.36 -5.40
C LEU A 85 -3.72 9.21 -6.64
N GLY A 86 -3.34 8.57 -7.74
CA GLY A 86 -3.09 9.26 -9.02
C GLY A 86 -4.32 9.91 -9.66
N ARG A 87 -5.53 9.61 -9.17
CA ARG A 87 -6.79 10.26 -9.57
C ARG A 87 -7.19 11.44 -8.67
N MET A 88 -6.41 11.71 -7.60
CA MET A 88 -6.63 12.87 -6.74
C MET A 88 -6.22 14.16 -7.47
N PRO A 89 -6.86 15.31 -7.17
CA PRO A 89 -6.51 16.58 -7.78
C PRO A 89 -5.03 16.94 -7.62
N GLY A 90 -4.35 17.18 -8.74
CA GLY A 90 -2.92 17.53 -8.77
C GLY A 90 -1.96 16.35 -8.58
N TRP A 91 -2.46 15.12 -8.44
CA TRP A 91 -1.65 13.90 -8.35
C TRP A 91 -1.68 13.13 -9.66
N GLU A 92 -0.56 12.47 -9.96
CA GLU A 92 -0.38 11.64 -11.14
C GLU A 92 0.29 10.32 -10.75
N SER A 93 -0.28 9.20 -11.21
CA SER A 93 0.35 7.88 -11.14
C SER A 93 1.28 7.70 -12.33
N LEU A 94 2.53 7.35 -12.08
CA LEU A 94 3.51 7.14 -13.15
C LEU A 94 3.55 5.66 -13.57
N PRO A 95 3.86 5.38 -14.85
CA PRO A 95 4.14 4.01 -15.29
C PRO A 95 5.29 3.40 -14.50
N ARG A 96 5.18 2.11 -14.21
CA ARG A 96 6.24 1.39 -13.50
C ARG A 96 7.50 1.34 -14.35
N ALA A 97 8.55 2.01 -13.89
CA ALA A 97 9.87 1.98 -14.50
C ALA A 97 10.94 1.98 -13.41
N ASP A 98 12.10 1.41 -13.70
CA ASP A 98 13.18 1.28 -12.73
C ASP A 98 13.71 2.66 -12.30
N GLY A 99 13.75 2.88 -10.98
CA GLY A 99 14.21 4.13 -10.40
C GLY A 99 13.24 5.32 -10.49
N GLN A 100 12.07 5.16 -11.12
CA GLN A 100 11.01 6.18 -11.12
C GLN A 100 10.13 6.07 -9.86
N PRO A 101 9.59 7.20 -9.36
CA PRO A 101 8.59 7.16 -8.31
C PRO A 101 7.26 6.59 -8.82
N ASP A 102 6.43 6.09 -7.90
CA ASP A 102 5.09 5.58 -8.22
C ASP A 102 4.08 6.72 -8.48
N LEU A 103 4.24 7.85 -7.77
CA LEU A 103 3.33 8.99 -7.81
C LEU A 103 4.10 10.31 -7.82
N ILE A 104 3.52 11.32 -8.45
CA ILE A 104 3.97 12.71 -8.34
C ILE A 104 2.80 13.65 -8.04
N CYS A 105 3.12 14.76 -7.38
CA CYS A 105 2.24 15.92 -7.25
C CYS A 105 3.04 17.18 -7.59
N PRO A 106 3.02 17.66 -8.86
CA PRO A 106 3.83 18.79 -9.32
C PRO A 106 3.56 20.08 -8.56
N GLU A 107 2.29 20.38 -8.27
CA GLU A 107 1.89 21.59 -7.55
C GLU A 107 2.48 21.66 -6.14
N ARG A 108 2.64 20.48 -5.50
CA ARG A 108 3.23 20.36 -4.15
C ARG A 108 4.72 20.09 -4.17
N LYS A 109 5.30 19.84 -5.35
CA LYS A 109 6.69 19.38 -5.51
C LYS A 109 6.99 18.16 -4.65
N ILE A 110 6.12 17.14 -4.74
CA ILE A 110 6.25 15.87 -4.03
C ILE A 110 6.33 14.73 -5.05
N PHE A 111 7.19 13.77 -4.80
CA PHE A 111 7.17 12.47 -5.47
C PHE A 111 7.22 11.36 -4.44
N VAL A 112 6.55 10.24 -4.73
CA VAL A 112 6.30 9.17 -3.75
C VAL A 112 6.70 7.81 -4.31
N GLU A 113 7.45 7.06 -3.53
CA GLU A 113 7.61 5.62 -3.64
C GLU A 113 6.61 4.98 -2.67
N LEU A 114 5.65 4.22 -3.20
CA LEU A 114 4.52 3.69 -2.44
C LEU A 114 4.66 2.18 -2.23
N LYS A 115 4.47 1.74 -0.99
CA LYS A 115 4.38 0.33 -0.63
C LYS A 115 3.06 0.03 0.07
N ASN A 116 2.44 -1.10 -0.26
CA ASN A 116 1.18 -1.47 0.39
C ASN A 116 1.38 -1.76 1.88
N LYS A 117 2.41 -2.52 2.25
CA LYS A 117 2.70 -2.90 3.64
C LYS A 117 4.16 -2.66 4.00
N HIS A 118 4.42 -2.30 5.25
CA HIS A 118 5.77 -2.06 5.78
C HIS A 118 6.71 -3.28 5.69
N ASN A 119 6.18 -4.50 5.75
CA ASN A 119 6.94 -5.75 5.74
C ASN A 119 7.16 -6.33 4.33
N THR A 120 6.78 -5.61 3.28
CA THR A 120 7.00 -6.05 1.88
C THR A 120 8.39 -5.67 1.34
N VAL A 121 9.17 -4.92 2.12
CA VAL A 121 10.50 -4.43 1.74
C VAL A 121 11.53 -4.93 2.74
N SER A 122 12.57 -5.59 2.25
CA SER A 122 13.69 -6.01 3.10
C SER A 122 14.53 -4.80 3.54
N GLY A 123 15.26 -4.93 4.66
CA GLY A 123 16.14 -3.86 5.12
C GLY A 123 17.22 -3.46 4.10
N LYS A 124 17.67 -4.41 3.24
CA LYS A 124 18.59 -4.14 2.14
C LYS A 124 17.92 -3.26 1.06
N ASP A 125 16.68 -3.55 0.74
CA ASP A 125 15.94 -2.84 -0.30
C ASP A 125 15.53 -1.44 0.18
N LEU A 126 15.30 -1.25 1.48
CA LEU A 126 15.02 0.08 2.05
C LEU A 126 16.15 1.08 1.79
N ALA A 127 17.41 0.66 1.94
CA ALA A 127 18.56 1.50 1.61
C ALA A 127 18.60 1.86 0.13
N SER A 128 18.26 0.93 -0.75
CA SER A 128 18.18 1.17 -2.20
C SER A 128 17.04 2.12 -2.57
N HIS A 129 15.88 2.00 -1.92
CA HIS A 129 14.79 2.96 -2.09
C HIS A 129 15.18 4.36 -1.64
N TYR A 130 15.88 4.49 -0.50
CA TYR A 130 16.42 5.77 -0.07
C TYR A 130 17.37 6.39 -1.12
N ASP A 131 18.32 5.60 -1.66
CA ASP A 131 19.27 6.06 -2.67
C ASP A 131 18.57 6.50 -3.96
N ASN A 132 17.50 5.80 -4.36
CA ASN A 132 16.67 6.18 -5.51
C ASN A 132 15.92 7.50 -5.26
N LEU A 133 15.31 7.65 -4.10
CA LEU A 133 14.63 8.90 -3.74
C LEU A 133 15.60 10.07 -3.71
N LEU A 134 16.79 9.90 -3.12
CA LEU A 134 17.81 10.93 -3.07
C LEU A 134 18.33 11.30 -4.47
N ARG A 135 18.54 10.32 -5.34
CA ARG A 135 18.93 10.53 -6.74
C ARG A 135 17.86 11.34 -7.49
N ASN A 136 16.59 11.02 -7.31
CA ASN A 136 15.50 11.77 -7.91
C ASN A 136 15.43 13.20 -7.37
N ALA A 137 15.58 13.42 -6.04
CA ALA A 137 15.57 14.73 -5.41
C ALA A 137 16.80 15.61 -5.76
N THR A 138 17.88 15.02 -6.21
CA THR A 138 19.08 15.75 -6.69
C THR A 138 19.13 15.90 -8.21
N GLY A 139 18.38 15.07 -8.94
CA GLY A 139 18.32 15.00 -10.40
C GLY A 139 17.02 15.56 -10.98
N GLN A 140 16.18 14.68 -11.51
CA GLN A 140 14.95 15.02 -12.25
C GLN A 140 13.97 15.87 -11.44
N TYR A 141 13.81 15.57 -10.14
CA TYR A 141 12.90 16.29 -9.23
C TYR A 141 13.68 17.20 -8.28
N LYS A 142 14.65 17.95 -8.82
CA LYS A 142 15.44 18.88 -8.02
C LYS A 142 14.54 19.87 -7.28
N SER A 143 14.79 20.02 -5.99
CA SER A 143 14.00 20.87 -5.06
C SER A 143 12.59 20.33 -4.72
N TRP A 144 12.30 19.07 -5.05
CA TRP A 144 11.09 18.39 -4.60
C TRP A 144 11.38 17.54 -3.37
N THR A 145 10.32 17.21 -2.64
CA THR A 145 10.37 16.29 -1.49
C THR A 145 10.08 14.87 -1.98
N GLY A 146 11.01 13.97 -1.73
CA GLY A 146 10.84 12.54 -1.95
C GLY A 146 10.22 11.88 -0.73
N VAL A 147 9.22 11.06 -0.95
CA VAL A 147 8.48 10.39 0.12
C VAL A 147 8.54 8.89 -0.07
N PHE A 148 8.89 8.17 1.00
CA PHE A 148 8.71 6.74 1.11
C PHE A 148 7.48 6.46 1.96
N ALA A 149 6.41 5.94 1.36
CA ALA A 149 5.14 5.77 2.05
C ALA A 149 4.71 4.31 2.15
N TYR A 150 4.12 3.93 3.29
CA TYR A 150 3.41 2.67 3.49
C TYR A 150 1.93 2.93 3.70
N ILE A 151 1.05 2.25 2.95
CA ILE A 151 -0.40 2.30 3.23
C ILE A 151 -0.67 1.68 4.59
N VAL A 152 -0.16 0.46 4.82
CA VAL A 152 -0.27 -0.25 6.10
C VAL A 152 1.06 -0.12 6.84
N ASP A 153 1.07 0.66 7.90
CA ASP A 153 2.27 0.91 8.71
C ASP A 153 2.59 -0.29 9.63
N ARG A 154 3.80 -0.28 10.18
CA ARG A 154 4.18 -1.21 11.25
C ARG A 154 3.45 -0.84 12.54
N PRO A 155 3.12 -1.83 13.38
CA PRO A 155 2.61 -1.54 14.71
C PRO A 155 3.60 -0.67 15.49
N ARG A 156 3.13 0.43 16.04
CA ARG A 156 3.91 1.38 16.86
C ARG A 156 3.19 1.61 18.17
N LEU A 157 3.92 1.88 19.24
CA LEU A 157 3.34 2.32 20.51
C LEU A 157 2.67 3.68 20.37
N THR A 158 3.28 4.58 19.58
CA THR A 158 2.72 5.88 19.24
C THR A 158 2.55 5.94 17.73
N PRO A 159 1.34 6.12 17.21
CA PRO A 159 1.09 6.31 15.78
C PRO A 159 1.87 7.51 15.23
N MET A 160 2.27 7.41 13.96
CA MET A 160 2.89 8.53 13.26
C MET A 160 1.81 9.59 12.96
N SER A 161 1.99 10.82 13.47
CA SER A 161 1.07 11.93 13.25
C SER A 161 1.53 12.91 12.17
N LYS A 162 2.81 12.88 11.80
CA LYS A 162 3.42 13.74 10.77
C LYS A 162 4.51 13.00 10.01
N PRO A 163 4.93 13.46 8.82
CA PRO A 163 6.07 12.92 8.12
C PRO A 163 7.34 12.97 8.97
N GLU A 164 8.14 11.91 8.89
CA GLU A 164 9.43 11.78 9.58
C GLU A 164 10.57 11.73 8.55
N PHE A 165 11.79 12.05 8.95
CA PHE A 165 12.96 11.84 8.09
C PHE A 165 13.15 10.35 7.81
N PHE A 166 13.32 10.01 6.53
CA PHE A 166 13.57 8.64 6.12
C PHE A 166 15.07 8.36 6.20
N SER A 167 15.49 7.58 7.18
CA SER A 167 16.89 7.21 7.43
C SER A 167 16.99 5.70 7.70
N PRO A 168 16.86 4.84 6.66
CA PRO A 168 16.88 3.40 6.84
C PRO A 168 18.28 2.88 7.18
N SER A 169 18.34 1.74 7.85
CA SER A 169 19.60 1.02 8.06
C SER A 169 20.08 0.42 6.75
N ASP A 170 21.35 0.61 6.43
CA ASP A 170 22.03 -0.09 5.35
C ASP A 170 22.79 -1.28 5.93
N ASN A 171 22.22 -2.47 5.78
CA ASN A 171 22.80 -3.70 6.34
C ASN A 171 24.14 -4.09 5.71
N ARG A 172 24.49 -3.54 4.53
CA ARG A 172 25.76 -3.78 3.84
C ARG A 172 26.92 -3.14 4.57
N ILE A 173 26.68 -1.97 5.14
CA ILE A 173 27.70 -1.18 5.86
C ILE A 173 27.42 -1.10 7.36
N LYS A 174 26.33 -1.75 7.84
CA LYS A 174 25.86 -1.75 9.25
C LYS A 174 25.68 -0.35 9.85
N GLN A 175 25.28 0.60 9.01
CA GLN A 175 25.05 1.98 9.41
C GLN A 175 23.70 2.48 8.90
N LYS A 176 23.15 3.48 9.56
CA LYS A 176 21.98 4.20 9.02
C LYS A 176 22.41 5.14 7.89
N LYS A 177 21.56 5.27 6.88
CA LYS A 177 21.72 6.32 5.88
C LYS A 177 21.65 7.68 6.57
N GLN A 178 22.51 8.60 6.15
CA GLN A 178 22.42 9.98 6.63
C GLN A 178 21.07 10.57 6.21
N SER A 179 20.35 11.20 7.14
CA SER A 179 19.08 11.84 6.83
C SER A 179 19.27 13.06 5.93
N ASP A 180 18.39 13.19 4.96
CA ASP A 180 18.28 14.40 4.10
C ASP A 180 16.89 15.01 4.34
N SER A 181 16.83 16.32 4.52
CA SER A 181 15.58 17.03 4.83
C SER A 181 14.53 16.94 3.74
N ARG A 182 14.95 16.57 2.53
CA ARG A 182 14.06 16.37 1.36
C ARG A 182 13.47 14.96 1.28
N ILE A 183 13.98 14.01 2.07
CA ILE A 183 13.57 12.60 1.99
C ILE A 183 12.84 12.21 3.27
N LEU A 184 11.53 12.03 3.12
CA LEU A 184 10.63 11.76 4.23
C LEU A 184 10.03 10.35 4.14
N THR A 185 9.52 9.85 5.25
CA THR A 185 8.64 8.68 5.31
C THR A 185 7.32 9.06 5.97
N MET A 186 6.24 8.39 5.56
CA MET A 186 4.92 8.56 6.15
C MET A 186 4.07 7.30 6.02
N ASN A 187 3.05 7.19 6.85
CA ASN A 187 2.05 6.13 6.75
C ASN A 187 0.90 6.53 5.80
N GLY A 188 0.01 5.57 5.52
CA GLY A 188 -1.12 5.76 4.62
C GLY A 188 -2.08 6.86 5.10
N ARG A 189 -2.30 7.01 6.41
CA ARG A 189 -3.17 8.05 6.98
C ARG A 189 -2.67 9.45 6.61
N ILE A 190 -1.38 9.71 6.82
CA ILE A 190 -0.76 10.99 6.48
C ILE A 190 -0.79 11.22 4.97
N LEU A 191 -0.42 10.20 4.16
CA LEU A 191 -0.43 10.32 2.71
C LEU A 191 -1.82 10.66 2.17
N TRP A 192 -2.86 9.96 2.62
CA TRP A 192 -4.24 10.23 2.21
C TRP A 192 -4.74 11.59 2.70
N ALA A 193 -4.38 11.99 3.92
CA ALA A 193 -4.70 13.33 4.42
C ALA A 193 -4.06 14.42 3.56
N ILE A 194 -2.81 14.23 3.13
CA ILE A 194 -2.10 15.16 2.22
C ILE A 194 -2.72 15.12 0.81
N ALA A 195 -3.00 13.93 0.28
CA ALA A 195 -3.51 13.79 -1.09
C ALA A 195 -4.90 14.44 -1.27
N THR A 196 -5.65 14.51 -0.21
CA THR A 196 -7.01 15.06 -0.18
C THR A 196 -7.09 16.48 0.37
N ASP A 197 -5.98 17.06 0.81
CA ASP A 197 -5.92 18.42 1.31
C ASP A 197 -5.96 19.42 0.14
N PRO A 198 -6.90 20.38 0.11
CA PRO A 198 -6.97 21.37 -0.97
C PRO A 198 -5.88 22.46 -0.88
N ARG A 199 -5.15 22.55 0.24
CA ARG A 199 -4.12 23.58 0.43
C ARG A 199 -2.88 23.30 -0.44
N PRO A 200 -2.24 24.34 -0.99
CA PRO A 200 -1.00 24.18 -1.74
C PRO A 200 0.20 23.82 -0.86
N GLY A 201 1.26 23.31 -1.46
CA GLY A 201 2.50 22.95 -0.79
C GLY A 201 2.42 21.63 0.01
N LEU A 202 3.45 21.34 0.81
CA LEU A 202 3.41 20.22 1.76
C LEU A 202 2.58 20.66 2.98
N PRO A 203 1.38 20.09 3.20
CA PRO A 203 0.54 20.49 4.30
C PRO A 203 1.23 20.21 5.64
N VAL A 204 1.05 21.13 6.57
CA VAL A 204 1.44 20.97 7.97
C VAL A 204 0.20 20.73 8.84
N GLU A 205 0.41 20.09 9.99
CA GLU A 205 -0.69 19.88 10.94
C GLU A 205 -1.39 21.21 11.31
N PRO A 206 -2.71 21.15 11.61
CA PRO A 206 -3.57 19.98 11.56
C PRO A 206 -3.99 19.65 10.12
N TYR A 207 -4.05 18.35 9.80
CA TYR A 207 -4.56 17.88 8.51
C TYR A 207 -6.10 17.91 8.54
N PRO A 208 -6.77 18.63 7.63
CA PRO A 208 -8.24 18.76 7.65
C PRO A 208 -8.96 17.44 7.38
N ASN A 209 -8.31 16.52 6.66
CA ASN A 209 -8.87 15.25 6.23
C ASN A 209 -8.13 14.06 6.87
N TRP A 210 -7.89 14.14 8.19
CA TRP A 210 -7.14 13.12 8.92
C TRP A 210 -7.78 11.72 8.85
N ASP A 211 -9.09 11.63 8.69
CA ASP A 211 -9.88 10.41 8.58
C ASP A 211 -10.11 9.93 7.13
N ALA A 212 -9.44 10.54 6.14
CA ALA A 212 -9.64 10.23 4.72
C ALA A 212 -9.48 8.73 4.40
N ILE A 213 -8.46 8.09 4.98
CA ILE A 213 -8.21 6.67 4.73
C ILE A 213 -9.26 5.77 5.41
N ASP A 214 -9.80 6.17 6.55
CA ASP A 214 -10.87 5.43 7.24
C ASP A 214 -12.18 5.51 6.44
N GLN A 215 -12.47 6.68 5.87
CA GLN A 215 -13.61 6.86 4.96
C GLN A 215 -13.44 6.02 3.70
N LEU A 216 -12.26 6.01 3.10
CA LEU A 216 -11.96 5.13 1.96
C LEU A 216 -12.19 3.66 2.31
N LEU A 217 -11.70 3.19 3.46
CA LEU A 217 -11.90 1.82 3.89
C LEU A 217 -13.40 1.47 4.00
N ARG A 218 -14.21 2.35 4.60
CA ARG A 218 -15.68 2.17 4.70
C ARG A 218 -16.31 2.05 3.31
N MET A 219 -15.98 2.94 2.39
CA MET A 219 -16.50 2.89 1.01
C MET A 219 -16.11 1.59 0.30
N VAL A 220 -14.87 1.12 0.45
CA VAL A 220 -14.41 -0.17 -0.08
C VAL A 220 -15.19 -1.33 0.55
N MET A 221 -15.43 -1.30 1.85
CA MET A 221 -16.22 -2.33 2.55
C MET A 221 -17.66 -2.36 2.05
N ASP A 222 -18.32 -1.21 1.93
CA ASP A 222 -19.70 -1.10 1.45
C ASP A 222 -19.84 -1.65 0.02
N SER A 223 -18.92 -1.30 -0.88
CA SER A 223 -18.88 -1.82 -2.25
C SER A 223 -18.61 -3.32 -2.29
N THR A 224 -17.74 -3.80 -1.38
CA THR A 224 -17.43 -5.23 -1.28
C THR A 224 -18.63 -6.04 -0.76
N ILE A 225 -19.34 -5.54 0.26
CA ILE A 225 -20.55 -6.18 0.80
C ILE A 225 -21.65 -6.22 -0.27
N LYS A 226 -21.84 -5.14 -1.02
CA LYS A 226 -22.77 -5.12 -2.16
C LYS A 226 -22.50 -6.23 -3.16
N ARG A 227 -21.21 -6.45 -3.50
CA ARG A 227 -20.80 -7.48 -4.47
C ARG A 227 -20.86 -8.90 -3.90
N TYR A 228 -20.59 -9.03 -2.61
CA TYR A 228 -20.55 -10.31 -1.89
C TYR A 228 -21.49 -10.26 -0.70
N PRO A 229 -22.82 -10.44 -0.90
CA PRO A 229 -23.83 -10.25 0.16
C PRO A 229 -23.71 -11.18 1.36
N LEU A 230 -22.94 -12.26 1.26
CA LEU A 230 -22.64 -13.16 2.39
C LEU A 230 -21.55 -12.59 3.31
N LEU A 231 -20.81 -11.57 2.86
CA LEU A 231 -19.86 -10.87 3.70
C LEU A 231 -20.64 -10.03 4.73
N LYS A 232 -20.32 -10.22 6.00
CA LYS A 232 -20.85 -9.41 7.10
C LYS A 232 -19.80 -8.37 7.51
N GLU A 233 -20.27 -7.37 8.26
CA GLU A 233 -19.37 -6.43 8.92
C GLU A 233 -18.31 -7.19 9.74
N PRO A 234 -17.06 -6.69 9.76
CA PRO A 234 -16.01 -7.34 10.52
C PRO A 234 -16.32 -7.30 12.03
N PRO A 235 -15.98 -8.34 12.77
CA PRO A 235 -16.07 -8.30 14.24
C PRO A 235 -15.31 -7.09 14.81
N HIS A 236 -15.79 -6.53 15.92
CA HIS A 236 -15.20 -5.34 16.55
C HIS A 236 -13.67 -5.42 16.71
N ARG A 237 -13.14 -6.57 17.11
CA ARG A 237 -11.70 -6.79 17.23
C ARG A 237 -10.95 -6.55 15.91
N LEU A 238 -11.48 -7.02 14.77
CA LEU A 238 -10.85 -6.81 13.46
C LEU A 238 -10.96 -5.35 13.02
N SER A 239 -12.08 -4.69 13.30
CA SER A 239 -12.23 -3.25 13.01
C SER A 239 -11.19 -2.42 13.76
N THR A 240 -10.89 -2.74 15.02
CA THR A 240 -9.85 -2.11 15.81
C THR A 240 -8.46 -2.35 15.20
N GLU A 241 -8.14 -3.58 14.79
CA GLU A 241 -6.87 -3.91 14.15
C GLU A 241 -6.73 -3.21 12.78
N PHE A 242 -7.81 -3.04 12.03
CA PHE A 242 -7.78 -2.29 10.76
C PHE A 242 -7.45 -0.81 11.00
N ALA A 243 -8.12 -0.16 11.96
CA ALA A 243 -7.83 1.22 12.31
C ALA A 243 -6.36 1.40 12.74
N ARG A 244 -5.85 0.50 13.59
CA ARG A 244 -4.45 0.49 14.02
C ARG A 244 -3.48 0.32 12.85
N SER A 245 -3.77 -0.59 11.93
CA SER A 245 -2.95 -0.86 10.74
C SER A 245 -2.85 0.33 9.79
N LEU A 246 -3.86 1.19 9.78
CA LEU A 246 -3.89 2.43 8.99
C LEU A 246 -3.32 3.64 9.74
N GLY A 247 -2.75 3.45 10.93
CA GLY A 247 -2.16 4.52 11.74
C GLY A 247 -3.19 5.27 12.61
N GLY A 248 -4.34 4.64 12.90
CA GLY A 248 -5.33 5.16 13.87
C GLY A 248 -4.88 4.97 15.31
N GLU A 249 -5.48 5.73 16.21
CA GLU A 249 -5.32 5.57 17.67
C GLU A 249 -5.94 4.26 18.15
N GLN A 250 -5.43 3.76 19.29
CA GLN A 250 -5.91 2.53 19.95
C GLN A 250 -7.17 2.81 20.76
#